data_2915db689d260466455582094526c56b
#
_entry.id   2915db689d260466455582094526c56b
#
_cell.length_a   1.000
_cell.length_b   1.000
_cell.length_c   1.000
_cell.angle_alpha   90.00
_cell.angle_beta   90.00
_cell.angle_gamma   90.00
#
_symmetry.space_group_name_H-M   'P 1'
#
loop_
_entity.id
_entity.type
_entity.pdbx_description
1 polymer ?
#
loop_
_entity_poly.entity_id
_entity_poly.type
_entity_poly.pdbx_seq_one_letter_code
_entity_poly.pdbx_strand_id
1 'polypeptide(L)'
;MMISIIGDSISTFESLNPEGYSLFYDSQMQYINGLTSVNDTWWAQVIQALHGELCVNNSYSGSKVSGEGFPSACSAERCGSLHTPQVSPDIILIYMGFNDFGNGVPINGKRSSLKNPDFFADAYDCMLDRLRKNYPEAKIVYATLMRTAIGASDWPFPETYAGVPFDAYNNAIRNIRQKENCYLADINLLNLRYETRDGSHPTKLGHTILADAWIRSLEPLGIFTRV
;
A
#
# COMPACT_ATOMS: atom_id res chain seq x y z
N MET A 1 -2.02 18.99 7.24
CA MET A 1 -2.39 18.13 6.08
C MET A 1 -2.72 16.74 6.60
N MET A 2 -3.93 16.26 6.31
CA MET A 2 -4.42 14.97 6.82
C MET A 2 -4.15 13.85 5.82
N ILE A 3 -3.58 12.74 6.27
CA ILE A 3 -3.14 11.64 5.41
C ILE A 3 -3.77 10.34 5.86
N SER A 4 -4.43 9.61 4.95
CA SER A 4 -4.95 8.29 5.22
C SER A 4 -4.18 7.21 4.45
N ILE A 5 -4.17 6.01 5.00
CA ILE A 5 -3.43 4.86 4.47
C ILE A 5 -4.41 3.76 4.06
N ILE A 6 -4.25 3.21 2.86
CA ILE A 6 -4.78 1.89 2.50
C ILE A 6 -3.59 0.94 2.35
N GLY A 7 -3.58 -0.09 3.16
CA GLY A 7 -2.50 -1.07 3.18
C GLY A 7 -2.98 -2.48 3.56
N ASP A 8 -2.03 -3.39 3.54
CA ASP A 8 -2.16 -4.74 4.05
C ASP A 8 -1.39 -4.91 5.38
N SER A 9 -0.90 -6.12 5.67
CA SER A 9 -0.10 -6.42 6.86
C SER A 9 1.15 -5.55 7.02
N ILE A 10 1.76 -5.12 5.90
CA ILE A 10 2.97 -4.28 5.88
C ILE A 10 2.71 -2.90 6.51
N SER A 11 1.47 -2.46 6.53
CA SER A 11 1.07 -1.12 6.96
C SER A 11 0.26 -1.09 8.26
N THR A 12 -0.07 -2.25 8.85
CA THR A 12 -0.79 -2.30 10.12
C THR A 12 0.10 -1.86 11.29
N PHE A 13 -0.53 -1.36 12.36
CA PHE A 13 0.15 -1.10 13.63
C PHE A 13 -0.89 -1.08 14.76
N GLU A 14 -0.65 -1.83 15.82
CA GLU A 14 -1.56 -1.96 16.97
C GLU A 14 -2.01 -0.58 17.49
N SER A 15 -3.27 -0.48 17.83
CA SER A 15 -3.96 0.73 18.31
C SER A 15 -4.18 1.86 17.27
N LEU A 16 -3.75 1.70 16.03
CA LEU A 16 -3.90 2.72 14.98
C LEU A 16 -4.75 2.27 13.79
N ASN A 17 -5.12 0.99 13.75
CA ASN A 17 -6.08 0.47 12.80
C ASN A 17 -7.49 0.47 13.40
N PRO A 18 -8.55 0.48 12.59
CA PRO A 18 -9.91 0.36 13.07
C PRO A 18 -10.12 -0.90 13.94
N GLU A 19 -10.98 -0.79 14.93
CA GLU A 19 -11.32 -1.90 15.82
C GLU A 19 -11.82 -3.11 15.00
N GLY A 20 -11.37 -4.31 15.38
CA GLY A 20 -11.73 -5.56 14.71
C GLY A 20 -10.95 -5.85 13.41
N TYR A 21 -10.04 -4.97 13.01
CA TYR A 21 -9.17 -5.25 11.86
C TYR A 21 -8.07 -6.24 12.24
N SER A 22 -7.74 -7.12 11.30
CA SER A 22 -6.60 -8.03 11.45
C SER A 22 -5.28 -7.25 11.37
N LEU A 23 -4.38 -7.50 12.33
CA LEU A 23 -3.10 -6.83 12.47
C LEU A 23 -1.95 -7.82 12.25
N PHE A 24 -0.83 -7.33 11.72
CA PHE A 24 0.44 -8.04 11.75
C PHE A 24 1.34 -7.44 12.86
N TYR A 25 1.49 -6.12 12.91
CA TYR A 25 2.32 -5.46 13.91
C TYR A 25 1.56 -5.23 15.22
N ASP A 26 1.19 -6.34 15.90
CA ASP A 26 0.88 -6.33 17.32
C ASP A 26 2.16 -6.15 18.16
N SER A 27 2.05 -6.03 19.47
CA SER A 27 3.19 -5.79 20.36
C SER A 27 4.29 -6.86 20.24
N GLN A 28 3.95 -8.12 19.97
CA GLN A 28 4.91 -9.21 19.79
C GLN A 28 5.65 -9.04 18.45
N MET A 29 4.95 -8.81 17.35
CA MET A 29 5.55 -8.66 16.04
C MET A 29 6.32 -7.35 15.89
N GLN A 30 5.92 -6.28 16.56
CA GLN A 30 6.72 -5.06 16.70
C GLN A 30 8.08 -5.38 17.32
N TYR A 31 8.10 -6.07 18.47
CA TYR A 31 9.34 -6.46 19.14
C TYR A 31 10.23 -7.36 18.25
N ILE A 32 9.66 -8.39 17.61
CA ILE A 32 10.39 -9.30 16.73
C ILE A 32 11.04 -8.56 15.56
N ASN A 33 10.35 -7.58 14.98
CA ASN A 33 10.84 -6.81 13.84
C ASN A 33 11.63 -5.55 14.24
N GLY A 34 11.83 -5.32 15.53
CA GLY A 34 12.64 -4.24 16.08
C GLY A 34 11.97 -2.86 16.04
N LEU A 35 10.65 -2.81 15.87
CA LEU A 35 9.89 -1.57 15.96
C LEU A 35 9.72 -1.18 17.43
N THR A 36 9.98 0.07 17.74
CA THR A 36 9.84 0.61 19.10
C THR A 36 8.69 1.62 19.25
N SER A 37 8.21 2.12 18.15
CA SER A 37 7.07 3.04 18.09
C SER A 37 6.47 3.07 16.69
N VAL A 38 5.31 3.70 16.55
CA VAL A 38 4.67 3.98 15.27
C VAL A 38 5.58 4.76 14.31
N ASN A 39 6.47 5.60 14.83
CA ASN A 39 7.40 6.41 14.03
C ASN A 39 8.44 5.55 13.27
N ASP A 40 8.54 4.27 13.60
CA ASP A 40 9.39 3.33 12.88
C ASP A 40 8.71 2.78 11.61
N THR A 41 7.39 2.97 11.44
CA THR A 41 6.67 2.48 10.26
C THR A 41 6.96 3.35 9.03
N TRP A 42 6.90 2.73 7.83
CA TRP A 42 7.15 3.44 6.58
C TRP A 42 6.20 4.63 6.39
N TRP A 43 4.93 4.44 6.68
CA TRP A 43 3.92 5.48 6.46
C TRP A 43 4.02 6.63 7.46
N ALA A 44 4.39 6.36 8.72
CA ALA A 44 4.61 7.43 9.70
C ALA A 44 5.80 8.31 9.32
N GLN A 45 6.89 7.68 8.82
CA GLN A 45 8.06 8.42 8.31
C GLN A 45 7.69 9.26 7.07
N VAL A 46 6.87 8.72 6.14
CA VAL A 46 6.37 9.49 4.99
C VAL A 46 5.46 10.63 5.43
N ILE A 47 4.52 10.40 6.36
CA ILE A 47 3.65 11.44 6.93
C ILE A 47 4.49 12.55 7.54
N GLN A 48 5.53 12.22 8.32
CA GLN A 48 6.43 13.19 8.91
C GLN A 48 7.17 14.01 7.85
N ALA A 49 7.69 13.37 6.81
CA ALA A 49 8.37 14.05 5.70
C ALA A 49 7.44 15.00 4.93
N LEU A 50 6.16 14.70 4.87
CA LEU A 50 5.12 15.53 4.28
C LEU A 50 4.59 16.63 5.24
N HIS A 51 5.11 16.73 6.46
CA HIS A 51 4.57 17.59 7.52
C HIS A 51 3.07 17.41 7.76
N GLY A 52 2.61 16.17 7.66
CA GLY A 52 1.20 15.80 7.82
C GLY A 52 0.89 15.15 9.15
N GLU A 53 -0.38 14.79 9.30
CA GLU A 53 -0.92 14.03 10.43
C GLU A 53 -1.73 12.86 9.90
N LEU A 54 -1.74 11.75 10.65
CA LEU A 54 -2.55 10.59 10.31
C LEU A 54 -4.03 10.90 10.49
N CYS A 55 -4.82 10.71 9.41
CA CYS A 55 -6.27 10.74 9.49
C CYS A 55 -6.82 9.36 9.87
N VAL A 56 -6.61 8.37 9.01
CA VAL A 56 -7.02 6.96 9.24
C VAL A 56 -5.98 6.01 8.66
N ASN A 57 -5.55 5.03 9.43
CA ASN A 57 -4.83 3.88 8.90
C ASN A 57 -5.79 2.72 8.61
N ASN A 58 -6.33 2.66 7.42
CA ASN A 58 -7.22 1.62 6.94
C ASN A 58 -6.44 0.44 6.34
N SER A 59 -5.50 -0.15 7.11
CA SER A 59 -4.74 -1.32 6.68
C SER A 59 -5.31 -2.58 7.34
N TYR A 60 -5.37 -3.68 6.58
CA TYR A 60 -5.92 -4.96 7.06
C TYR A 60 -4.95 -6.09 6.69
N SER A 61 -4.43 -6.81 7.69
CA SER A 61 -3.48 -7.90 7.49
C SER A 61 -4.06 -9.02 6.63
N GLY A 62 -3.29 -9.45 5.61
CA GLY A 62 -3.71 -10.50 4.67
C GLY A 62 -4.65 -10.03 3.56
N SER A 63 -5.09 -8.76 3.56
CA SER A 63 -6.01 -8.28 2.52
C SER A 63 -5.31 -8.14 1.17
N LYS A 64 -6.06 -8.49 0.12
CA LYS A 64 -5.71 -8.27 -1.28
C LYS A 64 -6.33 -6.97 -1.79
N VAL A 65 -5.88 -6.50 -2.94
CA VAL A 65 -6.62 -5.50 -3.71
C VAL A 65 -7.87 -6.15 -4.29
N SER A 66 -7.70 -7.34 -4.87
CA SER A 66 -8.73 -8.11 -5.56
C SER A 66 -9.75 -8.74 -4.61
N GLY A 67 -10.93 -9.03 -5.16
CA GLY A 67 -12.04 -9.69 -4.49
C GLY A 67 -13.24 -8.78 -4.27
N GLU A 68 -14.42 -9.38 -4.07
CA GLU A 68 -15.65 -8.68 -3.73
C GLU A 68 -15.79 -8.52 -2.22
N GLY A 69 -16.22 -7.33 -1.78
CA GLY A 69 -16.51 -7.04 -0.38
C GLY A 69 -15.27 -6.96 0.53
N PHE A 70 -15.53 -6.68 1.80
CA PHE A 70 -14.53 -6.60 2.87
C PHE A 70 -13.86 -7.98 3.09
N PRO A 71 -12.53 -8.06 3.30
CA PRO A 71 -11.58 -6.97 3.53
C PRO A 71 -10.79 -6.52 2.28
N SER A 72 -11.24 -6.83 1.04
CA SER A 72 -10.55 -6.39 -0.18
C SER A 72 -10.36 -4.87 -0.19
N ALA A 73 -9.19 -4.39 -0.61
CA ALA A 73 -8.94 -2.96 -0.66
C ALA A 73 -9.83 -2.24 -1.69
N CYS A 74 -10.27 -2.94 -2.74
CA CYS A 74 -11.22 -2.39 -3.71
C CYS A 74 -12.67 -2.37 -3.21
N SER A 75 -12.99 -2.94 -2.05
CA SER A 75 -14.36 -2.98 -1.53
C SER A 75 -14.93 -1.57 -1.27
N ALA A 76 -16.25 -1.45 -1.28
CA ALA A 76 -16.93 -0.19 -0.99
C ALA A 76 -16.64 0.26 0.45
N GLU A 77 -16.60 -0.70 1.38
CA GLU A 77 -16.35 -0.47 2.80
C GLU A 77 -14.96 0.12 3.02
N ARG A 78 -13.91 -0.52 2.47
CA ARG A 78 -12.54 -0.04 2.61
C ARG A 78 -12.35 1.33 1.93
N CYS A 79 -12.87 1.48 0.73
CA CYS A 79 -12.78 2.74 -0.01
C CYS A 79 -13.64 3.87 0.58
N GLY A 80 -14.62 3.56 1.46
CA GLY A 80 -15.47 4.54 2.11
C GLY A 80 -15.05 4.94 3.52
N SER A 81 -14.02 4.29 4.11
CA SER A 81 -13.67 4.41 5.54
C SER A 81 -12.30 5.03 5.77
N LEU A 82 -11.95 6.09 5.00
CA LEU A 82 -10.66 6.79 5.10
C LEU A 82 -10.77 8.17 5.75
N HIS A 83 -11.90 8.47 6.37
CA HIS A 83 -12.17 9.73 7.05
C HIS A 83 -12.67 9.47 8.47
N THR A 84 -12.53 10.46 9.33
CA THR A 84 -13.24 10.50 10.61
C THR A 84 -14.53 11.32 10.44
N PRO A 85 -15.48 11.29 11.40
CA PRO A 85 -16.67 12.14 11.32
C PRO A 85 -16.38 13.65 11.18
N GLN A 86 -15.19 14.09 11.55
CA GLN A 86 -14.80 15.50 11.59
C GLN A 86 -13.82 15.88 10.48
N VAL A 87 -13.07 14.90 9.92
CA VAL A 87 -11.92 15.19 9.06
C VAL A 87 -11.85 14.22 7.89
N SER A 88 -11.72 14.75 6.67
CA SER A 88 -11.39 14.00 5.47
C SER A 88 -9.90 14.10 5.15
N PRO A 89 -9.31 13.10 4.48
CA PRO A 89 -7.90 13.16 4.10
C PRO A 89 -7.67 14.15 2.95
N ASP A 90 -6.52 14.85 3.01
CA ASP A 90 -5.96 15.62 1.90
C ASP A 90 -5.17 14.72 0.94
N ILE A 91 -4.55 13.66 1.50
CA ILE A 91 -3.78 12.67 0.75
C ILE A 91 -4.19 11.26 1.20
N ILE A 92 -4.29 10.35 0.24
CA ILE A 92 -4.45 8.91 0.50
C ILE A 92 -3.24 8.19 -0.09
N LEU A 93 -2.47 7.49 0.77
CA LEU A 93 -1.34 6.67 0.35
C LEU A 93 -1.77 5.20 0.25
N ILE A 94 -1.45 4.55 -0.86
CA ILE A 94 -1.85 3.16 -1.14
C ILE A 94 -0.61 2.30 -1.37
N TYR A 95 -0.38 1.32 -0.49
CA TYR A 95 0.63 0.29 -0.67
C TYR A 95 -0.02 -1.09 -0.56
N MET A 96 -0.41 -1.64 -1.70
CA MET A 96 -1.25 -2.84 -1.81
C MET A 96 -0.86 -3.70 -3.01
N GLY A 97 -1.03 -5.02 -2.88
CA GLY A 97 -0.84 -6.00 -3.96
C GLY A 97 0.10 -7.14 -3.60
N PHE A 98 0.80 -7.07 -2.46
CA PHE A 98 1.71 -8.14 -2.04
C PHE A 98 0.98 -9.46 -1.79
N ASN A 99 -0.23 -9.40 -1.21
CA ASN A 99 -1.06 -10.57 -1.02
C ASN A 99 -1.68 -11.08 -2.34
N ASP A 100 -1.96 -10.21 -3.31
CA ASP A 100 -2.38 -10.63 -4.64
C ASP A 100 -1.25 -11.44 -5.32
N PHE A 101 -0.01 -10.94 -5.25
CA PHE A 101 1.17 -11.66 -5.74
C PHE A 101 1.36 -13.01 -5.00
N GLY A 102 1.29 -13.02 -3.67
CA GLY A 102 1.44 -14.22 -2.86
C GLY A 102 0.41 -15.31 -3.18
N ASN A 103 -0.79 -14.91 -3.60
CA ASN A 103 -1.88 -15.81 -3.96
C ASN A 103 -2.00 -16.08 -5.48
N GLY A 104 -1.14 -15.48 -6.30
CA GLY A 104 -1.17 -15.64 -7.75
C GLY A 104 -2.46 -15.14 -8.40
N VAL A 105 -3.02 -14.04 -7.90
CA VAL A 105 -4.23 -13.45 -8.47
C VAL A 105 -3.97 -13.08 -9.93
N PRO A 106 -4.82 -13.54 -10.88
CA PRO A 106 -4.63 -13.23 -12.29
C PRO A 106 -4.68 -11.72 -12.55
N ILE A 107 -3.78 -11.22 -13.42
CA ILE A 107 -3.69 -9.78 -13.72
C ILE A 107 -4.94 -9.29 -14.46
N ASN A 108 -5.32 -9.98 -15.53
CA ASN A 108 -6.43 -9.59 -16.41
C ASN A 108 -7.36 -10.75 -16.68
N GLY A 109 -8.65 -10.46 -16.76
CA GLY A 109 -9.66 -11.38 -17.24
C GLY A 109 -9.82 -11.40 -18.76
N LYS A 110 -10.83 -12.13 -19.22
CA LYS A 110 -11.30 -12.02 -20.61
C LYS A 110 -11.81 -10.58 -20.83
N ARG A 111 -11.48 -10.00 -21.99
CA ARG A 111 -11.94 -8.66 -22.37
C ARG A 111 -13.45 -8.53 -22.18
N SER A 112 -13.86 -7.74 -21.20
CA SER A 112 -15.25 -7.40 -20.91
C SER A 112 -15.35 -5.87 -20.78
N SER A 113 -16.52 -5.32 -21.05
CA SER A 113 -16.81 -3.91 -20.77
C SER A 113 -17.00 -3.64 -19.28
N LEU A 114 -17.19 -4.66 -18.47
CA LEU A 114 -17.36 -4.56 -17.02
C LEU A 114 -16.08 -5.00 -16.33
N LYS A 115 -15.64 -4.21 -15.35
CA LYS A 115 -14.51 -4.54 -14.48
C LYS A 115 -14.91 -5.71 -13.57
N ASN A 116 -14.03 -6.68 -13.45
CA ASN A 116 -14.20 -7.81 -12.54
C ASN A 116 -13.16 -7.75 -11.42
N PRO A 117 -13.55 -7.50 -10.15
CA PRO A 117 -12.63 -7.38 -9.03
C PRO A 117 -11.85 -8.67 -8.70
N ASP A 118 -12.15 -9.80 -9.31
CA ASP A 118 -11.36 -11.03 -9.17
C ASP A 118 -10.01 -10.96 -9.92
N PHE A 119 -9.85 -9.98 -10.81
CA PHE A 119 -8.61 -9.71 -11.53
C PHE A 119 -7.91 -8.48 -10.96
N PHE A 120 -6.60 -8.59 -10.74
CA PHE A 120 -5.82 -7.56 -10.06
C PHE A 120 -5.93 -6.18 -10.70
N ALA A 121 -5.77 -6.09 -12.03
CA ALA A 121 -5.81 -4.80 -12.73
C ALA A 121 -7.19 -4.13 -12.63
N ASP A 122 -8.26 -4.90 -12.80
CA ASP A 122 -9.63 -4.40 -12.69
C ASP A 122 -9.96 -3.97 -11.25
N ALA A 123 -9.54 -4.77 -10.25
CA ALA A 123 -9.73 -4.46 -8.84
C ALA A 123 -9.01 -3.16 -8.44
N TYR A 124 -7.76 -3.01 -8.90
CA TYR A 124 -6.98 -1.79 -8.62
C TYR A 124 -7.62 -0.56 -9.26
N ASP A 125 -8.07 -0.68 -10.50
CA ASP A 125 -8.77 0.41 -11.20
C ASP A 125 -10.13 0.73 -10.54
N CYS A 126 -10.89 -0.27 -10.08
CA CYS A 126 -12.11 -0.09 -9.29
C CYS A 126 -11.85 0.62 -7.96
N MET A 127 -10.78 0.26 -7.25
CA MET A 127 -10.37 0.91 -6.01
C MET A 127 -10.14 2.41 -6.23
N LEU A 128 -9.35 2.76 -7.24
CA LEU A 128 -9.08 4.18 -7.55
C LEU A 128 -10.36 4.95 -7.94
N ASP A 129 -11.26 4.35 -8.72
CA ASP A 129 -12.54 4.99 -9.07
C ASP A 129 -13.41 5.25 -7.83
N ARG A 130 -13.49 4.28 -6.91
CA ARG A 130 -14.24 4.43 -5.66
C ARG A 130 -13.64 5.49 -4.76
N LEU A 131 -12.31 5.51 -4.62
CA LEU A 131 -11.61 6.52 -3.83
C LEU A 131 -11.82 7.92 -4.37
N ARG A 132 -11.69 8.12 -5.69
CA ARG A 132 -11.96 9.41 -6.31
C ARG A 132 -13.40 9.88 -6.11
N LYS A 133 -14.35 8.96 -6.18
CA LYS A 133 -15.76 9.27 -5.92
C LYS A 133 -16.01 9.69 -4.48
N ASN A 134 -15.39 9.00 -3.52
CA ASN A 134 -15.60 9.25 -2.10
C ASN A 134 -14.79 10.44 -1.57
N TYR A 135 -13.62 10.71 -2.18
CA TYR A 135 -12.66 11.75 -1.76
C TYR A 135 -12.20 12.57 -2.98
N PRO A 136 -13.09 13.34 -3.62
CA PRO A 136 -12.79 14.03 -4.88
C PRO A 136 -11.66 15.07 -4.76
N GLU A 137 -11.49 15.67 -3.57
CA GLU A 137 -10.47 16.68 -3.31
C GLU A 137 -9.12 16.08 -2.88
N ALA A 138 -9.09 14.81 -2.47
CA ALA A 138 -7.87 14.18 -2.00
C ALA A 138 -6.93 13.84 -3.17
N LYS A 139 -5.63 14.01 -2.94
CA LYS A 139 -4.59 13.42 -3.79
C LYS A 139 -4.44 11.94 -3.46
N ILE A 140 -4.70 11.07 -4.41
CA ILE A 140 -4.56 9.62 -4.25
C ILE A 140 -3.20 9.22 -4.80
N VAL A 141 -2.31 8.71 -3.95
CA VAL A 141 -0.99 8.25 -4.33
C VAL A 141 -0.89 6.75 -4.14
N TYR A 142 -0.68 6.06 -5.21
CA TYR A 142 -0.53 4.61 -5.21
C TYR A 142 0.88 4.21 -5.67
N ALA A 143 1.42 3.13 -5.09
CA ALA A 143 2.79 2.73 -5.38
C ALA A 143 2.89 1.36 -6.04
N THR A 144 3.97 1.19 -6.85
CA THR A 144 4.44 -0.14 -7.23
C THR A 144 5.02 -0.87 -6.02
N LEU A 145 5.13 -2.20 -6.12
CA LEU A 145 5.65 -3.05 -5.05
C LEU A 145 7.18 -3.14 -5.11
N MET A 146 7.84 -3.08 -3.97
CA MET A 146 9.28 -3.32 -3.86
C MET A 146 9.55 -4.80 -3.58
N ARG A 147 10.68 -5.31 -4.10
CA ARG A 147 11.22 -6.60 -3.71
C ARG A 147 11.77 -6.54 -2.28
N THR A 148 11.82 -7.69 -1.63
CA THR A 148 12.32 -7.83 -0.26
C THR A 148 13.69 -8.46 -0.21
N ALA A 149 14.35 -8.37 0.94
CA ALA A 149 15.54 -9.12 1.32
C ALA A 149 15.32 -9.77 2.69
N ILE A 150 15.93 -10.90 2.96
CA ILE A 150 15.95 -11.51 4.30
C ILE A 150 17.31 -11.22 4.93
N GLY A 151 17.34 -10.20 5.81
CA GLY A 151 18.57 -9.74 6.43
C GLY A 151 19.65 -9.42 5.39
N ALA A 152 20.90 -9.75 5.70
CA ALA A 152 22.05 -9.61 4.80
C ALA A 152 22.29 -10.87 3.93
N SER A 153 21.31 -11.77 3.84
CA SER A 153 21.46 -13.01 3.08
C SER A 153 21.30 -12.78 1.58
N ASP A 154 21.91 -13.65 0.78
CA ASP A 154 21.72 -13.70 -0.68
C ASP A 154 20.37 -14.35 -1.07
N TRP A 155 19.38 -14.33 -0.18
CA TRP A 155 18.07 -14.91 -0.47
C TRP A 155 17.48 -14.30 -1.74
N PRO A 156 17.23 -15.12 -2.77
CA PRO A 156 16.64 -14.61 -3.98
C PRO A 156 15.16 -14.30 -3.74
N PHE A 157 14.75 -13.06 -4.00
CA PHE A 157 13.33 -12.76 -4.02
C PHE A 157 12.66 -13.61 -5.10
N PRO A 158 11.58 -14.35 -4.78
CA PRO A 158 10.95 -15.26 -5.74
C PRO A 158 10.31 -14.48 -6.89
N GLU A 159 10.55 -14.94 -8.12
CA GLU A 159 9.90 -14.38 -9.31
C GLU A 159 8.38 -14.61 -9.29
N THR A 160 7.92 -15.68 -8.67
CA THR A 160 6.50 -16.04 -8.50
C THR A 160 6.33 -16.94 -7.29
N TYR A 161 5.23 -16.77 -6.55
CA TYR A 161 4.78 -17.74 -5.54
C TYR A 161 3.72 -18.69 -6.08
N ALA A 162 2.83 -18.22 -6.96
CA ALA A 162 1.67 -18.97 -7.45
C ALA A 162 1.47 -18.79 -8.96
N GLY A 163 2.56 -18.75 -9.72
CA GLY A 163 2.54 -18.78 -11.17
C GLY A 163 2.42 -17.43 -11.89
N VAL A 164 2.03 -16.36 -11.20
CA VAL A 164 2.00 -15.01 -11.78
C VAL A 164 3.26 -14.25 -11.38
N PRO A 165 4.07 -13.74 -12.34
CA PRO A 165 5.32 -13.05 -12.02
C PRO A 165 5.10 -11.76 -11.25
N PHE A 166 6.00 -11.44 -10.30
CA PHE A 166 5.96 -10.21 -9.51
C PHE A 166 5.88 -8.95 -10.37
N ASP A 167 6.70 -8.90 -11.43
CA ASP A 167 6.72 -7.75 -12.32
C ASP A 167 5.42 -7.56 -13.12
N ALA A 168 4.59 -8.60 -13.26
CA ALA A 168 3.28 -8.47 -13.88
C ALA A 168 2.34 -7.58 -13.05
N TYR A 169 2.42 -7.67 -11.69
CA TYR A 169 1.66 -6.78 -10.80
C TYR A 169 2.15 -5.34 -10.91
N ASN A 170 3.48 -5.11 -10.88
CA ASN A 170 4.05 -3.78 -11.05
C ASN A 170 3.70 -3.15 -12.40
N ASN A 171 3.74 -3.95 -13.47
CA ASN A 171 3.33 -3.49 -14.80
C ASN A 171 1.83 -3.18 -14.86
N ALA A 172 0.99 -3.98 -14.18
CA ALA A 172 -0.43 -3.67 -14.08
C ALA A 172 -0.68 -2.33 -13.38
N ILE A 173 0.01 -2.06 -12.26
CA ILE A 173 -0.08 -0.79 -11.52
C ILE A 173 0.36 0.38 -12.42
N ARG A 174 1.48 0.26 -13.15
CA ARG A 174 1.98 1.28 -14.10
C ARG A 174 1.01 1.56 -15.24
N ASN A 175 0.32 0.52 -15.70
CA ASN A 175 -0.59 0.60 -16.85
C ASN A 175 -2.01 1.04 -16.48
N ILE A 176 -2.29 1.33 -15.23
CA ILE A 176 -3.58 1.90 -14.83
C ILE A 176 -3.79 3.21 -15.59
N ARG A 177 -4.97 3.33 -16.22
CA ARG A 177 -5.34 4.56 -16.91
C ARG A 177 -5.23 5.75 -15.97
N GLN A 178 -4.49 6.78 -16.40
CA GLN A 178 -4.34 8.00 -15.61
C GLN A 178 -5.70 8.60 -15.27
N LYS A 179 -5.87 8.94 -14.01
CA LYS A 179 -7.07 9.56 -13.45
C LYS A 179 -6.68 10.88 -12.81
N GLU A 180 -7.61 11.80 -12.80
CA GLU A 180 -7.43 13.08 -12.10
C GLU A 180 -7.13 12.86 -10.62
N ASN A 181 -6.23 13.63 -10.04
CA ASN A 181 -5.78 13.52 -8.64
C ASN A 181 -5.24 12.13 -8.24
N CYS A 182 -4.89 11.27 -9.21
CA CYS A 182 -4.23 10.00 -8.96
C CYS A 182 -2.80 10.03 -9.46
N TYR A 183 -1.84 9.69 -8.59
CA TYR A 183 -0.40 9.81 -8.82
C TYR A 183 0.28 8.47 -8.55
N LEU A 184 1.15 8.06 -9.46
CA LEU A 184 1.96 6.85 -9.28
C LEU A 184 3.30 7.19 -8.63
N ALA A 185 3.55 6.62 -7.45
CA ALA A 185 4.87 6.54 -6.84
C ALA A 185 5.55 5.24 -7.30
N ASP A 186 6.35 5.30 -8.36
CA ASP A 186 7.00 4.09 -8.90
C ASP A 186 8.27 3.72 -8.12
N ILE A 187 8.06 3.28 -6.86
CA ILE A 187 9.14 2.94 -5.93
C ILE A 187 9.97 1.73 -6.41
N ASN A 188 9.39 0.85 -7.23
CA ASN A 188 10.11 -0.30 -7.80
C ASN A 188 11.25 0.12 -8.75
N LEU A 189 11.12 1.27 -9.42
CA LEU A 189 12.18 1.78 -10.31
C LEU A 189 13.49 2.11 -9.58
N LEU A 190 13.44 2.34 -8.27
CA LEU A 190 14.64 2.60 -7.47
C LEU A 190 15.50 1.35 -7.30
N ASN A 191 14.99 0.18 -7.67
CA ASN A 191 15.67 -1.12 -7.57
C ASN A 191 16.24 -1.41 -6.18
N LEU A 192 15.59 -0.90 -5.14
CA LEU A 192 15.90 -1.16 -3.74
C LEU A 192 15.14 -2.40 -3.25
N ARG A 193 15.64 -2.98 -2.18
CA ARG A 193 14.97 -4.07 -1.44
C ARG A 193 14.85 -3.66 0.02
N TYR A 194 13.67 -3.82 0.61
CA TYR A 194 13.53 -3.61 2.03
C TYR A 194 13.78 -4.89 2.82
N GLU A 195 14.41 -4.73 3.98
CA GLU A 195 14.76 -5.84 4.85
C GLU A 195 13.53 -6.43 5.53
N THR A 196 13.51 -7.77 5.60
CA THR A 196 12.48 -8.56 6.28
C THR A 196 13.12 -9.69 7.08
N ARG A 197 12.34 -10.36 7.94
CA ARG A 197 12.73 -11.63 8.57
C ARG A 197 12.08 -12.83 7.89
N ASP A 198 10.89 -12.63 7.32
CA ASP A 198 10.03 -13.70 6.78
C ASP A 198 9.83 -13.62 5.27
N GLY A 199 10.48 -12.68 4.60
CA GLY A 199 10.36 -12.46 3.16
C GLY A 199 9.25 -11.51 2.74
N SER A 200 8.43 -11.01 3.68
CA SER A 200 7.29 -10.14 3.37
C SER A 200 7.24 -8.88 4.24
N HIS A 201 7.37 -9.03 5.56
CA HIS A 201 7.11 -7.95 6.52
C HIS A 201 8.38 -7.21 6.88
N PRO A 202 8.41 -5.88 6.71
CA PRO A 202 9.58 -5.06 7.00
C PRO A 202 10.03 -5.17 8.46
N THR A 203 11.34 -5.27 8.68
CA THR A 203 11.97 -4.90 9.95
C THR A 203 11.94 -3.38 10.11
N LYS A 204 12.39 -2.86 11.26
CA LYS A 204 12.59 -1.41 11.43
C LYS A 204 13.44 -0.81 10.30
N LEU A 205 14.54 -1.46 9.93
CA LEU A 205 15.37 -1.03 8.80
C LEU A 205 14.59 -1.13 7.48
N GLY A 206 13.83 -2.21 7.28
CA GLY A 206 12.99 -2.40 6.11
C GLY A 206 11.95 -1.29 5.94
N HIS A 207 11.31 -0.88 7.03
CA HIS A 207 10.40 0.27 7.03
C HIS A 207 11.08 1.58 6.63
N THR A 208 12.31 1.81 7.12
CA THR A 208 13.07 3.02 6.74
C THR A 208 13.44 3.01 5.27
N ILE A 209 13.87 1.86 4.72
CA ILE A 209 14.16 1.74 3.28
C ILE A 209 12.91 1.97 2.44
N LEU A 210 11.78 1.40 2.86
CA LEU A 210 10.50 1.59 2.17
C LEU A 210 10.03 3.05 2.22
N ALA A 211 10.19 3.72 3.37
CA ALA A 211 9.89 5.14 3.54
C ALA A 211 10.75 6.02 2.64
N ASP A 212 12.07 5.78 2.59
CA ASP A 212 12.99 6.51 1.70
C ASP A 212 12.57 6.37 0.24
N ALA A 213 12.22 5.15 -0.18
CA ALA A 213 11.74 4.92 -1.54
C ALA A 213 10.45 5.71 -1.85
N TRP A 214 9.51 5.74 -0.93
CA TRP A 214 8.30 6.55 -1.05
C TRP A 214 8.62 8.04 -1.16
N ILE A 215 9.39 8.58 -0.22
CA ILE A 215 9.75 10.01 -0.17
C ILE A 215 10.40 10.45 -1.48
N ARG A 216 11.41 9.70 -1.95
CA ARG A 216 12.10 9.96 -3.23
C ARG A 216 11.17 9.90 -4.44
N SER A 217 10.16 9.04 -4.42
CA SER A 217 9.20 8.92 -5.51
C SER A 217 8.09 9.98 -5.46
N LEU A 218 7.84 10.58 -4.29
CA LEU A 218 6.88 11.68 -4.12
C LEU A 218 7.44 13.05 -4.56
N GLU A 219 8.76 13.27 -4.44
CA GLU A 219 9.39 14.53 -4.79
C GLU A 219 9.06 15.02 -6.21
N PRO A 220 9.22 14.20 -7.28
CA PRO A 220 8.93 14.64 -8.65
C PRO A 220 7.44 14.84 -8.92
N LEU A 221 6.55 14.34 -8.06
CA LEU A 221 5.10 14.49 -8.22
C LEU A 221 4.57 15.85 -7.75
N GLY A 222 5.43 16.69 -7.14
CA GLY A 222 5.02 18.00 -6.63
C GLY A 222 4.00 17.93 -5.49
N ILE A 223 3.96 16.80 -4.77
CA ILE A 223 3.06 16.58 -3.63
C ILE A 223 3.60 17.27 -2.37
N PHE A 224 4.92 17.47 -2.30
CA PHE A 224 5.54 18.28 -1.25
C PHE A 224 5.21 19.76 -1.45
N THR A 225 4.57 20.37 -0.49
CA THR A 225 4.58 21.83 -0.36
C THR A 225 5.96 22.21 0.15
N ARG A 226 6.84 22.69 -0.73
CA ARG A 226 8.06 23.37 -0.26
C ARG A 226 7.60 24.64 0.47
N VAL A 227 7.79 24.65 1.78
CA VAL A 227 7.70 25.87 2.60
C VAL A 227 8.95 26.71 2.35
#